data_db09f40f5074de4523ad458ed5e4d89b
#
_entry.id   db09f40f5074de4523ad458ed5e4d89b
#
_cell.length_a   1.000
_cell.length_b   1.000
_cell.length_c   1.000
_cell.angle_alpha   90.00
_cell.angle_beta   90.00
_cell.angle_gamma   90.00
#
_symmetry.space_group_name_H-M   'P 1'
#
loop_
_entity.id
_entity.type
_entity.pdbx_description
1 polymer ?
#
loop_
_entity_poly.entity_id
_entity_poly.type
_entity_poly.pdbx_seq_one_letter_code
_entity_poly.pdbx_strand_id
1 'polypeptide(L)'
;ALPILQVTLRFEQGTAVALDGESLPGAQILAKLNALFAPYGVGRGVYTGDTVIGLKGRIVFEAPGLVSLLAAHRALEDAVLTKQQNRFKPDVARKWVELVYEGFYHDPLKTDIEAFLKSSQAKVNGEVVLETRGGRVDAVAVTSPHILNAKGATYAQSADWGVEEAEGFIKLFGMSSTLYAQVNR
;
A
#
# COMPACT_ATOMS: atom_id res chain seq x y z
N ALA A 1 15.04 22.25 14.35
CA ALA A 1 14.25 21.12 13.84
C ALA A 1 13.18 21.68 12.90
N LEU A 2 12.89 20.98 11.79
CA LEU A 2 11.77 21.35 10.93
C LEU A 2 10.44 21.09 11.67
N PRO A 3 9.41 21.94 11.46
CA PRO A 3 8.09 21.68 12.02
C PRO A 3 7.50 20.39 11.43
N ILE A 4 6.49 19.83 12.10
CA ILE A 4 5.73 18.72 11.54
C ILE A 4 4.96 19.24 10.32
N LEU A 5 5.07 18.53 9.21
CA LEU A 5 4.27 18.80 8.01
C LEU A 5 3.17 17.75 7.92
N GLN A 6 1.95 18.20 7.70
CA GLN A 6 0.82 17.36 7.31
C GLN A 6 0.31 17.77 5.94
N VAL A 7 -0.08 16.80 5.13
CA VAL A 7 -0.75 17.02 3.84
C VAL A 7 -1.87 16.00 3.67
N THR A 8 -2.93 16.38 2.97
CA THR A 8 -4.07 15.51 2.66
C THR A 8 -4.09 15.18 1.17
N LEU A 9 -4.07 13.89 0.83
CA LEU A 9 -4.24 13.39 -0.53
C LEU A 9 -5.63 12.79 -0.70
N ARG A 10 -6.33 13.17 -1.79
CA ARG A 10 -7.59 12.56 -2.19
C ARG A 10 -7.38 11.64 -3.38
N PHE A 11 -7.98 10.46 -3.30
CA PHE A 11 -7.91 9.42 -4.32
C PHE A 11 -9.29 9.09 -4.87
N GLU A 12 -9.36 8.87 -6.19
CA GLU A 12 -10.50 8.33 -6.91
C GLU A 12 -10.05 7.14 -7.74
N GLN A 13 -10.63 5.98 -7.50
CA GLN A 13 -10.26 4.70 -8.12
C GLN A 13 -8.73 4.46 -8.10
N GLY A 14 -8.11 4.70 -6.96
CA GLY A 14 -6.67 4.53 -6.74
C GLY A 14 -5.78 5.62 -7.35
N THR A 15 -6.34 6.60 -8.07
CA THR A 15 -5.59 7.70 -8.64
C THR A 15 -5.66 8.93 -7.74
N ALA A 16 -4.51 9.54 -7.42
CA ALA A 16 -4.48 10.79 -6.68
C ALA A 16 -5.02 11.93 -7.56
N VAL A 17 -6.05 12.64 -7.07
CA VAL A 17 -6.78 13.67 -7.82
C VAL A 17 -6.77 15.04 -7.14
N ALA A 18 -6.40 15.11 -5.86
CA ALA A 18 -6.28 16.37 -5.14
C ALA A 18 -5.20 16.30 -4.04
N LEU A 19 -4.63 17.48 -3.74
CA LEU A 19 -3.70 17.70 -2.63
C LEU A 19 -4.21 18.91 -1.83
N ASP A 20 -4.40 18.72 -0.50
CA ASP A 20 -4.89 19.75 0.44
C ASP A 20 -6.18 20.47 -0.06
N GLY A 21 -7.09 19.69 -0.65
CA GLY A 21 -8.35 20.16 -1.20
C GLY A 21 -8.28 20.76 -2.61
N GLU A 22 -7.08 21.03 -3.14
CA GLU A 22 -6.88 21.52 -4.50
C GLU A 22 -6.87 20.35 -5.51
N SER A 23 -7.81 20.31 -6.46
CA SER A 23 -7.81 19.34 -7.54
C SER A 23 -6.73 19.63 -8.55
N LEU A 24 -5.86 18.67 -8.81
CA LEU A 24 -4.64 18.82 -9.61
C LEU A 24 -4.39 17.60 -10.49
N PRO A 25 -3.78 17.79 -11.68
CA PRO A 25 -3.20 16.68 -12.44
C PRO A 25 -2.15 15.92 -11.63
N GLY A 26 -2.06 14.60 -11.81
CA GLY A 26 -1.13 13.73 -11.05
C GLY A 26 0.33 14.18 -11.09
N ALA A 27 0.81 14.67 -12.25
CA ALA A 27 2.17 15.19 -12.37
C ALA A 27 2.41 16.42 -11.46
N GLN A 28 1.41 17.29 -11.31
CA GLN A 28 1.50 18.44 -10.41
C GLN A 28 1.42 18.04 -8.94
N ILE A 29 0.58 17.06 -8.61
CA ILE A 29 0.55 16.47 -7.26
C ILE A 29 1.94 15.93 -6.92
N LEU A 30 2.53 15.14 -7.79
CA LEU A 30 3.86 14.57 -7.58
C LEU A 30 4.95 15.64 -7.41
N ALA A 31 4.92 16.69 -8.24
CA ALA A 31 5.86 17.82 -8.15
C ALA A 31 5.71 18.56 -6.81
N LYS A 32 4.48 18.84 -6.37
CA LYS A 32 4.21 19.46 -5.06
C LYS A 32 4.66 18.57 -3.90
N LEU A 33 4.38 17.28 -3.94
CA LEU A 33 4.85 16.34 -2.91
C LEU A 33 6.38 16.28 -2.86
N ASN A 34 7.07 16.29 -4.00
CA ASN A 34 8.53 16.37 -4.04
C ASN A 34 9.04 17.62 -3.31
N ALA A 35 8.48 18.79 -3.62
CA ALA A 35 8.87 20.05 -3.00
C ALA A 35 8.60 20.08 -1.49
N LEU A 36 7.45 19.56 -1.05
CA LEU A 36 7.02 19.56 0.35
C LEU A 36 7.85 18.61 1.21
N PHE A 37 8.13 17.40 0.74
CA PHE A 37 8.76 16.35 1.54
C PHE A 37 10.29 16.28 1.42
N ALA A 38 10.90 16.84 0.36
CA ALA A 38 12.35 16.86 0.17
C ALA A 38 13.13 17.51 1.33
N PRO A 39 12.70 18.67 1.90
CA PRO A 39 13.39 19.29 3.03
C PRO A 39 13.48 18.40 4.27
N TYR A 40 12.55 17.46 4.42
CA TYR A 40 12.49 16.52 5.54
C TYR A 40 13.37 15.28 5.34
N GLY A 41 14.00 15.11 4.16
CA GLY A 41 14.81 13.94 3.84
C GLY A 41 14.00 12.67 3.55
N VAL A 42 12.70 12.80 3.31
CA VAL A 42 11.82 11.68 2.92
C VAL A 42 12.30 11.10 1.59
N GLY A 43 12.24 9.77 1.47
CA GLY A 43 12.56 9.07 0.23
C GLY A 43 14.03 8.98 -0.13
N ARG A 44 14.93 9.31 0.80
CA ARG A 44 16.37 9.06 0.64
C ARG A 44 16.70 7.61 0.96
N GLY A 45 17.44 6.95 0.08
CA GLY A 45 17.84 5.57 0.30
C GLY A 45 18.98 5.13 -0.61
N VAL A 46 19.62 4.02 -0.21
CA VAL A 46 20.58 3.30 -1.02
C VAL A 46 19.97 1.95 -1.39
N TYR A 47 19.81 1.73 -2.67
CA TYR A 47 19.19 0.51 -3.18
C TYR A 47 20.24 -0.36 -3.86
N THR A 48 20.23 -1.64 -3.54
CA THR A 48 21.02 -2.65 -4.24
C THR A 48 20.05 -3.60 -4.92
N GLY A 49 20.13 -3.71 -6.23
CA GLY A 49 19.25 -4.53 -7.04
C GLY A 49 19.97 -5.23 -8.18
N ASP A 50 19.28 -6.11 -8.86
CA ASP A 50 19.78 -6.82 -10.02
C ASP A 50 19.55 -6.01 -11.29
N THR A 51 20.55 -5.99 -12.17
CA THR A 51 20.36 -5.63 -13.57
C THR A 51 19.70 -6.79 -14.30
N VAL A 52 19.20 -6.55 -15.53
CA VAL A 52 18.55 -7.59 -16.36
C VAL A 52 19.44 -8.83 -16.55
N ILE A 53 20.76 -8.67 -16.57
CA ILE A 53 21.72 -9.77 -16.73
C ILE A 53 22.22 -10.34 -15.37
N GLY A 54 21.59 -9.95 -14.24
CA GLY A 54 21.89 -10.49 -12.91
C GLY A 54 23.09 -9.88 -12.20
N LEU A 55 23.69 -8.80 -12.75
CA LEU A 55 24.74 -8.07 -12.03
C LEU A 55 24.14 -7.14 -10.98
N LYS A 56 24.82 -7.02 -9.83
CA LYS A 56 24.35 -6.13 -8.75
C LYS A 56 24.66 -4.67 -9.08
N GLY A 57 23.61 -3.85 -9.05
CA GLY A 57 23.72 -2.39 -9.10
C GLY A 57 23.53 -1.80 -7.69
N ARG A 58 24.18 -0.68 -7.40
CA ARG A 58 23.95 0.09 -6.17
C ARG A 58 23.72 1.55 -6.52
N ILE A 59 22.53 2.06 -6.15
CA ILE A 59 22.07 3.37 -6.55
C ILE A 59 21.66 4.15 -5.29
N VAL A 60 22.05 5.43 -5.23
CA VAL A 60 21.51 6.38 -4.26
C VAL A 60 20.31 7.07 -4.90
N PHE A 61 19.20 7.06 -4.20
CA PHE A 61 17.92 7.58 -4.69
C PHE A 61 17.35 8.62 -3.75
N GLU A 62 16.75 9.67 -4.31
CA GLU A 62 15.84 10.58 -3.61
C GLU A 62 14.53 10.64 -4.38
N ALA A 63 13.45 10.18 -3.77
CA ALA A 63 12.11 10.14 -4.38
C ALA A 63 11.01 10.53 -3.37
N PRO A 64 11.07 11.74 -2.77
CA PRO A 64 10.18 12.11 -1.67
C PRO A 64 8.71 12.08 -2.07
N GLY A 65 8.35 12.57 -3.25
CA GLY A 65 6.96 12.58 -3.73
C GLY A 65 6.43 11.18 -4.00
N LEU A 66 7.22 10.31 -4.64
CA LEU A 66 6.80 8.93 -4.90
C LEU A 66 6.64 8.14 -3.63
N VAL A 67 7.58 8.25 -2.68
CA VAL A 67 7.50 7.55 -1.40
C VAL A 67 6.27 8.00 -0.60
N SER A 68 6.00 9.32 -0.58
CA SER A 68 4.81 9.87 0.08
C SER A 68 3.52 9.42 -0.59
N LEU A 69 3.45 9.46 -1.92
CA LEU A 69 2.28 9.02 -2.69
C LEU A 69 2.00 7.53 -2.46
N LEU A 70 3.04 6.69 -2.50
CA LEU A 70 2.91 5.26 -2.24
C LEU A 70 2.48 4.95 -0.81
N ALA A 71 2.98 5.69 0.19
CA ALA A 71 2.57 5.54 1.58
C ALA A 71 1.07 5.85 1.75
N ALA A 72 0.59 6.94 1.16
CA ALA A 72 -0.83 7.30 1.20
C ALA A 72 -1.71 6.27 0.48
N HIS A 73 -1.33 5.90 -0.74
CA HIS A 73 -2.07 4.93 -1.54
C HIS A 73 -2.16 3.58 -0.83
N ARG A 74 -1.05 3.10 -0.27
CA ARG A 74 -1.02 1.84 0.46
C ARG A 74 -1.92 1.86 1.69
N ALA A 75 -1.91 2.94 2.48
CA ALA A 75 -2.77 3.08 3.64
C ALA A 75 -4.26 3.04 3.28
N LEU A 76 -4.65 3.66 2.16
CA LEU A 76 -6.02 3.60 1.66
C LEU A 76 -6.39 2.19 1.19
N GLU A 77 -5.50 1.51 0.45
CA GLU A 77 -5.70 0.12 0.04
C GLU A 77 -5.88 -0.81 1.24
N ASP A 78 -5.02 -0.69 2.25
CA ASP A 78 -5.10 -1.50 3.47
C ASP A 78 -6.44 -1.33 4.21
N ALA A 79 -7.05 -0.15 4.13
CA ALA A 79 -8.34 0.13 4.74
C ALA A 79 -9.55 -0.37 3.92
N VAL A 80 -9.42 -0.46 2.58
CA VAL A 80 -10.55 -0.67 1.66
C VAL A 80 -10.54 -2.06 1.01
N LEU A 81 -9.37 -2.61 0.71
CA LEU A 81 -9.24 -3.92 0.07
C LEU A 81 -9.39 -5.06 1.07
N THR A 82 -9.94 -6.18 0.61
CA THR A 82 -10.01 -7.38 1.43
C THR A 82 -8.62 -7.94 1.75
N LYS A 83 -8.52 -8.75 2.81
CA LYS A 83 -7.30 -9.48 3.18
C LYS A 83 -6.67 -10.21 1.99
N GLN A 84 -7.49 -10.84 1.13
CA GLN A 84 -6.98 -11.60 -0.02
C GLN A 84 -6.43 -10.67 -1.10
N GLN A 85 -7.11 -9.57 -1.40
CA GLN A 85 -6.62 -8.56 -2.34
C GLN A 85 -5.31 -7.93 -1.87
N ASN A 86 -5.23 -7.53 -0.59
CA ASN A 86 -4.02 -6.94 -0.01
C ASN A 86 -2.80 -7.88 0.00
N ARG A 87 -3.03 -9.20 0.05
CA ARG A 87 -1.95 -10.19 -0.02
C ARG A 87 -1.51 -10.50 -1.44
N PHE A 88 -2.44 -10.55 -2.38
CA PHE A 88 -2.16 -10.97 -3.76
C PHE A 88 -1.65 -9.82 -4.65
N LYS A 89 -2.25 -8.64 -4.53
CA LYS A 89 -1.93 -7.48 -5.37
C LYS A 89 -0.44 -7.11 -5.42
N PRO A 90 0.33 -7.12 -4.32
CA PRO A 90 1.76 -6.81 -4.36
C PRO A 90 2.57 -7.74 -5.28
N ASP A 91 2.22 -9.03 -5.36
CA ASP A 91 2.91 -9.98 -6.23
C ASP A 91 2.60 -9.71 -7.69
N VAL A 92 1.34 -9.41 -7.99
CA VAL A 92 0.91 -9.02 -9.35
C VAL A 92 1.60 -7.71 -9.77
N ALA A 93 1.65 -6.71 -8.89
CA ALA A 93 2.33 -5.44 -9.16
C ALA A 93 3.84 -5.62 -9.37
N ARG A 94 4.49 -6.51 -8.60
CA ARG A 94 5.90 -6.84 -8.79
C ARG A 94 6.16 -7.44 -10.17
N LYS A 95 5.28 -8.34 -10.64
CA LYS A 95 5.40 -8.92 -11.98
C LYS A 95 5.24 -7.86 -13.08
N TRP A 96 4.35 -6.89 -12.89
CA TRP A 96 4.23 -5.76 -13.82
C TRP A 96 5.53 -4.95 -13.90
N VAL A 97 6.12 -4.64 -12.74
CA VAL A 97 7.40 -3.89 -12.67
C VAL A 97 8.52 -4.67 -13.38
N GLU A 98 8.61 -5.98 -13.16
CA GLU A 98 9.58 -6.86 -13.83
C GLU A 98 9.44 -6.79 -15.35
N LEU A 99 8.22 -6.98 -15.88
CA LEU A 99 7.96 -6.92 -17.33
C LEU A 99 8.37 -5.57 -17.93
N VAL A 100 8.02 -4.46 -17.27
CA VAL A 100 8.34 -3.13 -17.75
C VAL A 100 9.85 -2.85 -17.69
N TYR A 101 10.49 -3.24 -16.57
CA TYR A 101 11.93 -3.04 -16.36
C TYR A 101 12.78 -3.84 -17.34
N GLU A 102 12.38 -5.08 -17.66
CA GLU A 102 13.09 -5.96 -18.58
C GLU A 102 12.78 -5.70 -20.07
N GLY A 103 11.91 -4.71 -20.34
CA GLY A 103 11.60 -4.29 -21.73
C GLY A 103 10.44 -5.04 -22.37
N PHE A 104 9.68 -5.85 -21.63
CA PHE A 104 8.50 -6.57 -22.13
C PHE A 104 7.22 -5.70 -22.10
N TYR A 105 7.34 -4.44 -22.45
CA TYR A 105 6.24 -3.48 -22.38
C TYR A 105 5.02 -3.87 -23.24
N HIS A 106 5.24 -4.56 -24.34
CA HIS A 106 4.20 -5.01 -25.27
C HIS A 106 3.75 -6.47 -25.04
N ASP A 107 4.24 -7.13 -23.99
CA ASP A 107 3.81 -8.48 -23.65
C ASP A 107 2.32 -8.48 -23.22
N PRO A 108 1.48 -9.41 -23.73
CA PRO A 108 0.06 -9.46 -23.37
C PRO A 108 -0.18 -9.62 -21.89
N LEU A 109 0.70 -10.33 -21.15
CA LEU A 109 0.60 -10.49 -19.70
C LEU A 109 0.59 -9.13 -18.97
N LYS A 110 1.33 -8.12 -19.47
CA LYS A 110 1.30 -6.77 -18.91
C LYS A 110 -0.11 -6.18 -18.96
N THR A 111 -0.81 -6.35 -20.08
CA THR A 111 -2.19 -5.87 -20.26
C THR A 111 -3.16 -6.59 -19.34
N ASP A 112 -3.01 -7.90 -19.16
CA ASP A 112 -3.82 -8.70 -18.24
C ASP A 112 -3.62 -8.25 -16.79
N ILE A 113 -2.37 -8.00 -16.40
CA ILE A 113 -2.03 -7.44 -15.07
C ILE A 113 -2.66 -6.06 -14.88
N GLU A 114 -2.58 -5.17 -15.87
CA GLU A 114 -3.18 -3.83 -15.80
C GLU A 114 -4.70 -3.89 -15.65
N ALA A 115 -5.36 -4.83 -16.33
CA ALA A 115 -6.80 -5.05 -16.15
C ALA A 115 -7.12 -5.49 -14.72
N PHE A 116 -6.35 -6.41 -14.15
CA PHE A 116 -6.48 -6.80 -12.75
C PHE A 116 -6.25 -5.62 -11.79
N LEU A 117 -5.16 -4.88 -11.96
CA LEU A 117 -4.83 -3.72 -11.13
C LEU A 117 -5.96 -2.69 -11.19
N LYS A 118 -6.42 -2.32 -12.38
CA LYS A 118 -7.53 -1.39 -12.59
C LYS A 118 -8.82 -1.86 -11.90
N SER A 119 -9.17 -3.13 -12.04
CA SER A 119 -10.34 -3.71 -11.37
C SER A 119 -10.23 -3.62 -9.85
N SER A 120 -9.06 -3.90 -9.29
CA SER A 120 -8.82 -3.84 -7.84
C SER A 120 -8.98 -2.43 -7.26
N GLN A 121 -8.78 -1.38 -8.07
CA GLN A 121 -8.83 0.01 -7.62
C GLN A 121 -10.23 0.62 -7.61
N ALA A 122 -11.23 -0.04 -8.14
CA ALA A 122 -12.59 0.52 -8.32
C ALA A 122 -13.22 1.09 -7.04
N LYS A 123 -12.84 0.57 -5.87
CA LYS A 123 -13.32 1.01 -4.55
C LYS A 123 -12.27 1.76 -3.72
N VAL A 124 -11.07 1.97 -4.26
CA VAL A 124 -9.99 2.71 -3.59
C VAL A 124 -10.24 4.21 -3.77
N ASN A 125 -11.21 4.72 -3.02
CA ASN A 125 -11.66 6.11 -3.03
C ASN A 125 -11.63 6.66 -1.62
N GLY A 126 -11.05 7.84 -1.42
CA GLY A 126 -10.99 8.44 -0.09
C GLY A 126 -9.89 9.47 0.07
N GLU A 127 -9.67 9.86 1.31
CA GLU A 127 -8.64 10.82 1.69
C GLU A 127 -7.68 10.20 2.69
N VAL A 128 -6.41 10.55 2.55
CA VAL A 128 -5.33 10.12 3.45
C VAL A 128 -4.57 11.34 3.92
N VAL A 129 -4.42 11.48 5.24
CA VAL A 129 -3.55 12.48 5.84
C VAL A 129 -2.18 11.86 6.07
N LEU A 130 -1.17 12.44 5.44
CA LEU A 130 0.24 12.12 5.67
C LEU A 130 0.86 13.09 6.65
N GLU A 131 1.72 12.58 7.52
CA GLU A 131 2.55 13.35 8.42
C GLU A 131 4.01 12.98 8.24
N THR A 132 4.93 13.97 8.27
CA THR A 132 6.37 13.68 8.24
C THR A 132 7.08 14.15 9.48
N ARG A 133 7.97 13.27 9.98
CA ARG A 133 8.91 13.53 11.09
C ARG A 133 10.25 12.88 10.78
N GLY A 134 11.32 13.67 10.78
CA GLY A 134 12.69 13.12 10.77
C GLY A 134 13.00 12.15 9.62
N GLY A 135 12.58 12.44 8.40
CA GLY A 135 12.84 11.61 7.22
C GLY A 135 11.83 10.48 6.99
N ARG A 136 10.86 10.30 7.90
CA ARG A 136 9.74 9.36 7.72
C ARG A 136 8.51 10.09 7.21
N VAL A 137 7.67 9.35 6.52
CA VAL A 137 6.30 9.75 6.19
C VAL A 137 5.37 8.64 6.65
N ASP A 138 4.36 9.01 7.43
CA ASP A 138 3.38 8.10 7.98
C ASP A 138 1.97 8.55 7.57
N ALA A 139 1.09 7.62 7.21
CA ALA A 139 -0.33 7.88 7.03
C ALA A 139 -0.99 7.87 8.41
N VAL A 140 -1.43 9.02 8.88
CA VAL A 140 -1.98 9.20 10.24
C VAL A 140 -3.50 9.15 10.29
N ALA A 141 -4.17 9.35 9.16
CA ALA A 141 -5.62 9.21 9.05
C ALA A 141 -6.02 8.74 7.64
N VAL A 142 -7.06 7.92 7.58
CA VAL A 142 -7.69 7.45 6.34
C VAL A 142 -9.20 7.62 6.47
N THR A 143 -9.81 8.24 5.46
CA THR A 143 -11.26 8.39 5.35
C THR A 143 -11.73 7.84 4.02
N SER A 144 -12.69 6.93 4.02
CA SER A 144 -13.27 6.35 2.81
C SER A 144 -14.70 5.85 3.08
N PRO A 145 -15.61 5.96 2.09
CA PRO A 145 -16.93 5.33 2.20
C PRO A 145 -16.87 3.80 2.09
N HIS A 146 -15.70 3.23 1.74
CA HIS A 146 -15.49 1.80 1.50
C HIS A 146 -14.59 1.13 2.55
N ILE A 147 -14.33 1.77 3.69
CA ILE A 147 -13.53 1.17 4.76
C ILE A 147 -14.17 -0.13 5.24
N LEU A 148 -13.39 -1.22 5.24
CA LEU A 148 -13.78 -2.53 5.76
C LEU A 148 -13.60 -2.60 7.28
N ASN A 149 -14.03 -1.57 7.97
CA ASN A 149 -13.99 -1.53 9.43
C ASN A 149 -15.40 -1.76 9.95
N ALA A 150 -15.64 -2.87 10.63
CA ALA A 150 -16.92 -3.11 11.28
C ALA A 150 -17.16 -2.02 12.32
N LYS A 151 -18.36 -1.44 12.36
CA LYS A 151 -18.74 -0.47 13.37
C LYS A 151 -18.54 -1.10 14.74
N GLY A 152 -17.60 -0.60 15.53
CA GLY A 152 -17.29 -1.10 16.86
C GLY A 152 -16.23 -2.21 16.95
N ALA A 153 -15.66 -2.67 15.84
CA ALA A 153 -14.53 -3.60 15.89
C ALA A 153 -13.24 -2.86 16.27
N THR A 154 -12.94 -2.86 17.54
CA THR A 154 -11.59 -2.56 18.02
C THR A 154 -10.77 -3.85 17.96
N TYR A 155 -9.55 -3.78 17.42
CA TYR A 155 -8.64 -4.91 17.36
C TYR A 155 -8.58 -5.64 18.73
N ALA A 156 -9.07 -6.88 18.76
CA ALA A 156 -9.03 -7.83 19.88
C ALA A 156 -9.79 -7.49 21.16
N GLN A 157 -10.46 -6.34 21.32
CA GLN A 157 -11.07 -5.97 22.62
C GLN A 157 -12.60 -5.87 22.59
N SER A 158 -13.23 -5.78 21.44
CA SER A 158 -14.68 -5.88 21.28
C SER A 158 -14.99 -6.49 19.92
N ALA A 159 -15.30 -7.76 19.90
CA ALA A 159 -15.67 -8.50 18.72
C ALA A 159 -17.18 -8.72 18.70
N ASP A 160 -17.80 -8.67 17.53
CA ASP A 160 -19.22 -8.99 17.33
C ASP A 160 -19.49 -10.52 17.36
N TRP A 161 -18.48 -11.33 17.75
CA TRP A 161 -18.58 -12.77 17.90
C TRP A 161 -18.29 -13.21 19.33
N GLY A 162 -18.91 -14.33 19.75
CA GLY A 162 -18.74 -14.89 21.08
C GLY A 162 -17.51 -15.81 21.22
N VAL A 163 -17.33 -16.32 22.42
CA VAL A 163 -16.24 -17.26 22.74
C VAL A 163 -16.40 -18.57 21.96
N GLU A 164 -17.63 -19.03 21.78
CA GLU A 164 -17.93 -20.30 21.10
C GLU A 164 -17.52 -20.28 19.63
N GLU A 165 -17.80 -19.17 18.91
CA GLU A 165 -17.35 -18.99 17.52
C GLU A 165 -15.82 -18.92 17.44
N ALA A 166 -15.17 -18.23 18.40
CA ALA A 166 -13.72 -18.12 18.45
C ALA A 166 -13.05 -19.48 18.71
N GLU A 167 -13.56 -20.28 19.65
CA GLU A 167 -13.06 -21.64 19.93
C GLU A 167 -13.25 -22.58 18.74
N GLY A 168 -14.43 -22.55 18.12
CA GLY A 168 -14.72 -23.33 16.92
C GLY A 168 -13.78 -22.99 15.76
N PHE A 169 -13.56 -21.70 15.53
CA PHE A 169 -12.64 -21.22 14.50
C PHE A 169 -11.20 -21.68 14.79
N ILE A 170 -10.68 -21.50 16.01
CA ILE A 170 -9.31 -21.87 16.38
C ILE A 170 -9.09 -23.38 16.17
N LYS A 171 -10.06 -24.20 16.62
CA LYS A 171 -10.01 -25.66 16.47
C LYS A 171 -9.91 -26.08 15.00
N LEU A 172 -10.78 -25.54 14.14
CA LEU A 172 -10.80 -25.90 12.71
C LEU A 172 -9.59 -25.34 11.97
N PHE A 173 -9.23 -24.09 12.23
CA PHE A 173 -8.12 -23.42 11.58
C PHE A 173 -6.76 -24.05 11.93
N GLY A 174 -6.59 -24.49 13.19
CA GLY A 174 -5.38 -25.17 13.67
C GLY A 174 -5.30 -26.66 13.40
N MET A 175 -6.35 -27.29 12.83
CA MET A 175 -6.46 -28.74 12.72
C MET A 175 -5.30 -29.39 11.98
N SER A 176 -4.90 -28.87 10.83
CA SER A 176 -3.79 -29.40 10.03
C SER A 176 -2.47 -29.42 10.81
N SER A 177 -2.16 -28.33 11.48
CA SER A 177 -0.93 -28.21 12.30
C SER A 177 -0.97 -29.16 13.52
N THR A 178 -2.13 -29.31 14.13
CA THR A 178 -2.34 -30.26 15.24
C THR A 178 -2.13 -31.69 14.79
N LEU A 179 -2.72 -32.09 13.68
CA LEU A 179 -2.54 -33.44 13.09
C LEU A 179 -1.08 -33.69 12.73
N TYR A 180 -0.40 -32.72 12.11
CA TYR A 180 1.02 -32.85 11.80
C TYR A 180 1.86 -33.10 13.06
N ALA A 181 1.62 -32.36 14.13
CA ALA A 181 2.34 -32.52 15.40
C ALA A 181 2.03 -33.86 16.09
N GLN A 182 0.82 -34.41 15.93
CA GLN A 182 0.45 -35.72 16.48
C GLN A 182 1.12 -36.90 15.76
N VAL A 183 1.20 -36.81 14.44
CA VAL A 183 1.76 -37.90 13.58
C VAL A 183 3.28 -37.94 13.63
N ASN A 184 3.95 -36.83 13.92
CA ASN A 184 5.41 -36.70 13.90
C ASN A 184 6.01 -36.57 15.32
N ARG A 185 5.35 -37.08 16.32
CA ARG A 185 5.87 -37.22 17.70
C ARG A 185 6.77 -38.43 17.85
#